data_5c4b2f85c5753582dcf62f5aa6d9d932
#
_entry.id   5c4b2f85c5753582dcf62f5aa6d9d932
#
_cell.length_a   1.000
_cell.length_b   1.000
_cell.length_c   1.000
_cell.angle_alpha   90.00
_cell.angle_beta   90.00
_cell.angle_gamma   90.00
#
_symmetry.space_group_name_H-M   'P 1'
#
loop_
_entity.id
_entity.type
_entity.pdbx_description
1 polymer ?
#
loop_
_entity_poly.entity_id
_entity_poly.type
_entity_poly.pdbx_seq_one_letter_code
_entity_poly.pdbx_strand_id
1 'polypeptide(L)'
;MKGEERRKQLLNILSSSNNPVSGGALSKELNVSRQIIVQDISLLRANGATIFSTNKGYLLQEDRKYSRVFKVYHTDDQVEEELSTIVDAGGQIRDVFVYHKVYGVLKADMGIKSRRDIRAYMEEISTGKSSLLKNVTSGYHYHTIDAESEEILDAIQEELQQKGFLAKLQDYEPVDFWGGQE
;
A
#
# COMPACT_ATOMS: atom_id res chain seq x y z
N MET A 1 12.83 29.57 -7.51
CA MET A 1 12.06 28.38 -7.10
C MET A 1 11.66 28.51 -5.64
N LYS A 2 10.40 28.32 -5.30
CA LYS A 2 9.92 28.34 -3.91
C LYS A 2 10.44 27.12 -3.14
N GLY A 3 10.62 27.21 -1.83
CA GLY A 3 11.21 26.12 -1.04
C GLY A 3 10.43 24.80 -1.08
N GLU A 4 9.10 24.88 -1.13
CA GLU A 4 8.24 23.70 -1.23
C GLU A 4 8.40 22.96 -2.57
N GLU A 5 8.40 23.70 -3.66
CA GLU A 5 8.62 23.16 -5.01
C GLU A 5 10.01 22.53 -5.15
N ARG A 6 11.03 23.18 -4.57
CA ARG A 6 12.39 22.63 -4.55
C ARG A 6 12.48 21.32 -3.78
N ARG A 7 11.84 21.22 -2.60
CA ARG A 7 11.81 19.98 -1.82
C ARG A 7 11.10 18.85 -2.56
N LYS A 8 10.03 19.17 -3.30
CA LYS A 8 9.36 18.18 -4.16
C LYS A 8 10.29 17.68 -5.27
N GLN A 9 11.01 18.58 -5.93
CA GLN A 9 12.00 18.18 -6.94
C GLN A 9 13.16 17.39 -6.34
N LEU A 10 13.63 17.76 -5.14
CA LEU A 10 14.67 17.03 -4.43
C LEU A 10 14.24 15.58 -4.13
N LEU A 11 13.01 15.37 -3.66
CA LEU A 11 12.47 14.01 -3.48
C LEU A 11 12.42 13.25 -4.81
N ASN A 12 11.96 13.86 -5.90
CA ASN A 12 11.90 13.22 -7.21
C ASN A 12 13.29 12.78 -7.72
N ILE A 13 14.33 13.61 -7.49
CA ILE A 13 15.71 13.26 -7.87
C ILE A 13 16.20 12.04 -7.05
N LEU A 14 15.92 12.05 -5.74
CA LEU A 14 16.34 10.95 -4.88
C LEU A 14 15.57 9.65 -5.17
N SER A 15 14.26 9.72 -5.47
CA SER A 15 13.43 8.57 -5.79
C SER A 15 13.77 7.93 -7.14
N SER A 16 14.24 8.75 -8.10
CA SER A 16 14.69 8.25 -9.41
C SER A 16 16.07 7.57 -9.35
N SER A 17 16.78 7.66 -8.23
CA SER A 17 18.15 7.14 -8.11
C SER A 17 18.23 5.97 -7.15
N ASN A 18 18.67 4.82 -7.64
CA ASN A 18 18.97 3.66 -6.80
C ASN A 18 20.31 3.80 -6.04
N ASN A 19 21.05 4.88 -6.28
CA ASN A 19 22.35 5.14 -5.67
C ASN A 19 22.33 6.47 -4.89
N PRO A 20 23.18 6.63 -3.86
CA PRO A 20 23.29 7.88 -3.14
C PRO A 20 23.64 9.05 -4.06
N VAL A 21 22.88 10.16 -3.98
CA VAL A 21 23.12 11.39 -4.73
C VAL A 21 23.88 12.37 -3.87
N SER A 22 25.03 12.85 -4.36
CA SER A 22 25.87 13.76 -3.56
C SER A 22 25.18 15.13 -3.35
N GLY A 23 25.43 15.74 -2.18
CA GLY A 23 24.93 17.09 -1.90
C GLY A 23 25.40 18.15 -2.92
N GLY A 24 26.55 17.90 -3.54
CA GLY A 24 27.06 18.77 -4.63
C GLY A 24 26.26 18.59 -5.94
N ALA A 25 25.88 17.37 -6.27
CA ALA A 25 25.02 17.12 -7.44
C ALA A 25 23.64 17.76 -7.25
N LEU A 26 23.01 17.55 -6.08
CA LEU A 26 21.73 18.16 -5.73
C LEU A 26 21.79 19.69 -5.76
N SER A 27 22.85 20.27 -5.20
CA SER A 27 23.11 21.71 -5.20
C SER A 27 23.19 22.29 -6.61
N LYS A 28 23.88 21.60 -7.51
CA LYS A 28 24.03 21.99 -8.93
C LYS A 28 22.70 21.87 -9.67
N GLU A 29 22.00 20.75 -9.52
CA GLU A 29 20.76 20.48 -10.24
C GLU A 29 19.61 21.41 -9.82
N LEU A 30 19.49 21.68 -8.51
CA LEU A 30 18.46 22.56 -7.97
C LEU A 30 18.88 24.05 -7.93
N ASN A 31 20.09 24.36 -8.39
CA ASN A 31 20.67 25.71 -8.45
C ASN A 31 20.60 26.45 -7.09
N VAL A 32 21.02 25.78 -6.02
CA VAL A 32 21.08 26.32 -4.65
C VAL A 32 22.39 25.93 -3.95
N SER A 33 22.69 26.56 -2.82
CA SER A 33 23.87 26.17 -2.04
C SER A 33 23.69 24.81 -1.37
N ARG A 34 24.81 24.12 -1.06
CA ARG A 34 24.79 22.88 -0.26
C ARG A 34 24.09 23.05 1.10
N GLN A 35 24.22 24.21 1.70
CA GLN A 35 23.57 24.51 2.97
C GLN A 35 22.04 24.47 2.86
N ILE A 36 21.48 24.98 1.75
CA ILE A 36 20.05 24.89 1.46
C ILE A 36 19.63 23.43 1.27
N ILE A 37 20.45 22.61 0.58
CA ILE A 37 20.16 21.16 0.45
C ILE A 37 20.10 20.49 1.83
N VAL A 38 21.03 20.78 2.73
CA VAL A 38 21.02 20.24 4.10
C VAL A 38 19.77 20.64 4.86
N GLN A 39 19.35 21.91 4.75
CA GLN A 39 18.11 22.38 5.37
C GLN A 39 16.87 21.70 4.78
N ASP A 40 16.79 21.57 3.46
CA ASP A 40 15.68 20.92 2.79
C ASP A 40 15.59 19.42 3.16
N ILE A 41 16.71 18.72 3.23
CA ILE A 41 16.78 17.32 3.70
C ILE A 41 16.28 17.22 5.14
N SER A 42 16.66 18.13 6.01
CA SER A 42 16.20 18.15 7.42
C SER A 42 14.69 18.36 7.52
N LEU A 43 14.13 19.26 6.72
CA LEU A 43 12.69 19.50 6.66
C LEU A 43 11.93 18.29 6.09
N LEU A 44 12.47 17.65 5.05
CA LEU A 44 11.86 16.44 4.47
C LEU A 44 11.84 15.29 5.47
N ARG A 45 12.91 15.09 6.23
CA ARG A 45 12.97 14.11 7.32
C ARG A 45 11.93 14.41 8.41
N ALA A 46 11.82 15.68 8.81
CA ALA A 46 10.82 16.11 9.78
C ALA A 46 9.38 15.87 9.29
N ASN A 47 9.16 15.83 7.97
CA ASN A 47 7.88 15.53 7.33
C ASN A 47 7.71 14.04 6.97
N GLY A 48 8.58 13.16 7.50
CA GLY A 48 8.42 11.71 7.38
C GLY A 48 9.19 11.05 6.24
N ALA A 49 9.98 11.78 5.44
CA ALA A 49 10.81 11.17 4.41
C ALA A 49 12.01 10.42 5.03
N THR A 50 12.16 9.15 4.71
CA THR A 50 13.29 8.32 5.17
C THR A 50 14.50 8.53 4.27
N ILE A 51 15.31 9.58 4.56
CA ILE A 51 16.51 9.92 3.78
C ILE A 51 17.75 9.61 4.62
N PHE A 52 18.60 8.69 4.13
CA PHE A 52 19.87 8.37 4.76
C PHE A 52 21.00 9.27 4.26
N SER A 53 21.90 9.65 5.18
CA SER A 53 23.17 10.25 4.82
C SER A 53 24.24 9.15 4.76
N THR A 54 24.91 9.04 3.65
CA THR A 54 26.02 8.13 3.43
C THR A 54 27.31 8.93 3.14
N ASN A 55 28.45 8.27 3.11
CA ASN A 55 29.72 8.88 2.70
C ASN A 55 29.71 9.34 1.22
N LYS A 56 28.79 8.82 0.40
CA LYS A 56 28.62 9.18 -1.04
C LYS A 56 27.52 10.21 -1.29
N GLY A 57 26.65 10.48 -0.31
CA GLY A 57 25.54 11.41 -0.46
C GLY A 57 24.27 10.97 0.25
N TYR A 58 23.15 11.43 -0.25
CA TYR A 58 21.81 11.16 0.28
C TYR A 58 21.14 10.04 -0.51
N LEU A 59 20.49 9.13 0.19
CA LEU A 59 19.70 8.04 -0.35
C LEU A 59 18.30 8.11 0.25
N LEU A 60 17.27 8.18 -0.59
CA LEU A 60 15.89 8.03 -0.16
C LEU A 60 15.59 6.54 -0.05
N GLN A 61 15.22 6.09 1.12
CA GLN A 61 14.56 4.82 1.26
C GLN A 61 13.09 5.05 0.97
N GLU A 62 12.66 4.74 -0.23
CA GLU A 62 11.25 4.54 -0.48
C GLU A 62 10.88 3.18 0.10
N ASP A 63 9.91 3.16 0.99
CA ASP A 63 9.13 1.95 1.20
C ASP A 63 8.33 1.74 -0.09
N ARG A 64 8.98 1.18 -1.13
CA ARG A 64 8.29 0.74 -2.34
C ARG A 64 7.38 -0.39 -1.91
N LYS A 65 6.19 -0.04 -1.54
CA LYS A 65 5.13 -1.02 -1.36
C LYS A 65 4.57 -1.35 -2.72
N TYR A 66 4.73 -2.58 -3.10
CA TYR A 66 4.00 -3.15 -4.21
C TYR A 66 2.56 -3.35 -3.77
N SER A 67 1.62 -3.12 -4.67
CA SER A 67 0.19 -3.25 -4.36
C SER A 67 -0.49 -4.10 -5.41
N ARG A 68 -1.37 -4.98 -4.97
CA ARG A 68 -2.21 -5.80 -5.85
C ARG A 68 -3.61 -5.88 -5.26
N VAL A 69 -4.60 -5.89 -6.13
CA VAL A 69 -5.99 -6.11 -5.73
C VAL A 69 -6.31 -7.59 -5.93
N PHE A 70 -6.94 -8.19 -4.95
CA PHE A 70 -7.45 -9.55 -5.03
C PHE A 70 -8.96 -9.56 -4.88
N LYS A 71 -9.65 -10.24 -5.79
CA LYS A 71 -11.06 -10.56 -5.64
C LYS A 71 -11.16 -11.86 -4.86
N VAL A 72 -11.89 -11.82 -3.77
CA VAL A 72 -12.03 -12.96 -2.86
C VAL A 72 -13.50 -13.26 -2.56
N TYR A 73 -13.73 -14.52 -2.21
CA TYR A 73 -15.03 -15.01 -1.77
C TYR A 73 -14.84 -16.00 -0.64
N HIS A 74 -15.53 -15.79 0.46
CA HIS A 74 -15.55 -16.72 1.59
C HIS A 74 -16.76 -16.44 2.50
N THR A 75 -17.03 -17.38 3.41
CA THR A 75 -18.06 -17.25 4.44
C THR A 75 -17.61 -16.40 5.61
N ASP A 76 -18.50 -16.04 6.53
CA ASP A 76 -18.18 -15.18 7.67
C ASP A 76 -17.22 -15.84 8.67
N ASP A 77 -17.30 -17.15 8.82
CA ASP A 77 -16.40 -17.93 9.68
C ASP A 77 -14.98 -18.07 9.12
N GLN A 78 -14.76 -17.77 7.84
CA GLN A 78 -13.46 -17.84 7.18
C GLN A 78 -12.71 -16.48 7.12
N VAL A 79 -13.31 -15.40 7.63
CA VAL A 79 -12.70 -14.05 7.60
C VAL A 79 -11.32 -14.03 8.27
N GLU A 80 -11.22 -14.61 9.48
CA GLU A 80 -9.95 -14.62 10.21
C GLU A 80 -8.88 -15.44 9.47
N GLU A 81 -9.27 -16.54 8.83
CA GLU A 81 -8.34 -17.37 8.06
C GLU A 81 -7.82 -16.64 6.84
N GLU A 82 -8.70 -15.96 6.09
CA GLU A 82 -8.29 -15.17 4.93
C GLU A 82 -7.31 -14.06 5.32
N LEU A 83 -7.68 -13.20 6.27
CA LEU A 83 -6.83 -12.10 6.72
C LEU A 83 -5.49 -12.59 7.27
N SER A 84 -5.51 -13.71 7.98
CA SER A 84 -4.31 -14.35 8.52
C SER A 84 -3.39 -14.88 7.43
N THR A 85 -3.94 -15.49 6.39
CA THR A 85 -3.18 -15.97 5.25
C THR A 85 -2.38 -14.84 4.58
N ILE A 86 -3.01 -13.69 4.39
CA ILE A 86 -2.38 -12.51 3.79
C ILE A 86 -1.26 -11.96 4.68
N VAL A 87 -1.54 -11.78 5.97
CA VAL A 87 -0.59 -11.18 6.92
C VAL A 87 0.60 -12.10 7.18
N ASP A 88 0.38 -13.40 7.32
CA ASP A 88 1.46 -14.37 7.59
C ASP A 88 2.41 -14.51 6.39
N ALA A 89 1.92 -14.33 5.17
CA ALA A 89 2.75 -14.29 3.97
C ALA A 89 3.52 -12.96 3.79
N GLY A 90 3.29 -11.96 4.66
CA GLY A 90 3.98 -10.67 4.63
C GLY A 90 3.19 -9.54 3.98
N GLY A 91 1.91 -9.74 3.68
CA GLY A 91 1.02 -8.72 3.14
C GLY A 91 0.44 -7.79 4.21
N GLN A 92 0.01 -6.61 3.77
CA GLN A 92 -0.76 -5.66 4.56
C GLN A 92 -2.08 -5.39 3.82
N ILE A 93 -3.20 -5.59 4.51
CA ILE A 93 -4.51 -5.31 3.94
C ILE A 93 -4.79 -3.83 4.12
N ARG A 94 -4.74 -3.06 3.02
CA ARG A 94 -4.98 -1.62 3.02
C ARG A 94 -6.45 -1.31 3.21
N ASP A 95 -7.28 -1.97 2.43
CA ASP A 95 -8.71 -1.70 2.36
C ASP A 95 -9.52 -2.94 1.98
N VAL A 96 -10.82 -2.82 2.12
CA VAL A 96 -11.83 -3.71 1.57
C VAL A 96 -12.78 -2.89 0.72
N PHE A 97 -13.16 -3.38 -0.44
CA PHE A 97 -14.20 -2.77 -1.23
C PHE A 97 -15.07 -3.80 -1.94
N VAL A 98 -16.26 -3.36 -2.31
CA VAL A 98 -17.23 -4.13 -3.09
C VAL A 98 -17.74 -3.28 -4.23
N TYR A 99 -18.15 -3.93 -5.32
CA TYR A 99 -18.86 -3.29 -6.40
C TYR A 99 -20.35 -3.59 -6.30
N HIS A 100 -21.12 -2.58 -5.95
CA HIS A 100 -22.56 -2.67 -5.85
C HIS A 100 -23.23 -2.07 -7.09
N LYS A 101 -24.15 -2.80 -7.72
CA LYS A 101 -24.78 -2.37 -8.99
C LYS A 101 -25.45 -1.01 -8.93
N VAL A 102 -25.99 -0.62 -7.76
CA VAL A 102 -26.71 0.65 -7.55
C VAL A 102 -25.80 1.72 -6.97
N TYR A 103 -24.99 1.38 -5.97
CA TYR A 103 -24.18 2.36 -5.23
C TYR A 103 -22.76 2.54 -5.79
N GLY A 104 -22.35 1.72 -6.77
CA GLY A 104 -20.99 1.72 -7.28
C GLY A 104 -20.01 1.08 -6.32
N VAL A 105 -18.79 1.63 -6.24
CA VAL A 105 -17.75 1.14 -5.34
C VAL A 105 -18.01 1.63 -3.92
N LEU A 106 -18.17 0.68 -2.99
CA LEU A 106 -18.19 0.94 -1.56
C LEU A 106 -16.87 0.45 -0.97
N LYS A 107 -16.14 1.32 -0.31
CA LYS A 107 -14.79 1.07 0.18
C LYS A 107 -14.63 1.48 1.63
N ALA A 108 -13.84 0.70 2.38
CA ALA A 108 -13.45 1.01 3.74
C ALA A 108 -11.96 0.72 3.94
N ASP A 109 -11.24 1.63 4.58
CA ASP A 109 -9.85 1.42 4.97
C ASP A 109 -9.79 0.41 6.13
N MET A 110 -8.85 -0.53 6.05
CA MET A 110 -8.65 -1.55 7.10
C MET A 110 -7.34 -1.36 7.85
N GLY A 111 -6.24 -1.13 7.17
CA GLY A 111 -4.93 -0.92 7.78
C GLY A 111 -4.41 -2.13 8.58
N ILE A 112 -4.81 -3.35 8.22
CA ILE A 112 -4.43 -4.58 8.91
C ILE A 112 -3.06 -5.05 8.43
N LYS A 113 -2.10 -5.18 9.34
CA LYS A 113 -0.71 -5.57 9.04
C LYS A 113 -0.13 -6.58 10.03
N SER A 114 -0.91 -7.02 11.01
CA SER A 114 -0.47 -7.95 12.02
C SER A 114 -1.62 -8.84 12.52
N ARG A 115 -1.27 -9.97 13.13
CA ARG A 115 -2.23 -10.83 13.82
C ARG A 115 -2.97 -10.11 14.95
N ARG A 116 -2.34 -9.10 15.56
CA ARG A 116 -2.97 -8.25 16.58
C ARG A 116 -4.10 -7.41 15.99
N ASP A 117 -3.86 -6.83 14.81
CA ASP A 117 -4.88 -6.02 14.13
C ASP A 117 -6.06 -6.88 13.71
N ILE A 118 -5.80 -8.12 13.27
CA ILE A 118 -6.86 -9.08 12.93
C ILE A 118 -7.74 -9.36 14.16
N ARG A 119 -7.13 -9.63 15.31
CA ARG A 119 -7.91 -9.87 16.55
C ARG A 119 -8.78 -8.68 16.93
N ALA A 120 -8.23 -7.46 16.88
CA ALA A 120 -8.98 -6.24 17.15
C ALA A 120 -10.16 -6.07 16.19
N TYR A 121 -9.92 -6.30 14.89
CA TYR A 121 -10.96 -6.24 13.86
C TYR A 121 -12.08 -7.29 14.12
N MET A 122 -11.71 -8.54 14.42
CA MET A 122 -12.67 -9.61 14.71
C MET A 122 -13.50 -9.32 15.97
N GLU A 123 -12.90 -8.73 17.01
CA GLU A 123 -13.61 -8.29 18.21
C GLU A 123 -14.65 -7.21 17.88
N GLU A 124 -14.31 -6.21 17.07
CA GLU A 124 -15.23 -5.16 16.65
C GLU A 124 -16.41 -5.72 15.84
N ILE A 125 -16.15 -6.62 14.90
CA ILE A 125 -17.18 -7.28 14.10
C ILE A 125 -18.09 -8.15 14.97
N SER A 126 -17.55 -8.88 15.96
CA SER A 126 -18.30 -9.77 16.83
C SER A 126 -19.28 -9.04 17.77
N THR A 127 -19.08 -7.74 18.01
CA THR A 127 -20.01 -6.93 18.82
C THR A 127 -21.40 -6.76 18.20
N GLY A 128 -21.59 -7.19 16.95
CA GLY A 128 -22.88 -7.20 16.26
C GLY A 128 -23.44 -5.83 15.89
N LYS A 129 -22.66 -4.75 16.03
CA LYS A 129 -23.09 -3.38 15.69
C LYS A 129 -22.92 -3.08 14.20
N SER A 130 -22.15 -3.88 13.48
CA SER A 130 -21.89 -3.71 12.04
C SER A 130 -21.82 -5.07 11.35
N SER A 131 -22.22 -5.14 10.09
CA SER A 131 -22.01 -6.32 9.26
C SER A 131 -20.81 -6.12 8.32
N LEU A 132 -20.20 -7.23 7.91
CA LEU A 132 -19.11 -7.22 6.95
C LEU A 132 -19.56 -6.63 5.62
N LEU A 133 -18.72 -5.79 5.00
CA LEU A 133 -19.02 -5.14 3.72
C LEU A 133 -19.35 -6.16 2.62
N LYS A 134 -18.67 -7.31 2.61
CA LYS A 134 -18.91 -8.41 1.65
C LYS A 134 -20.36 -8.93 1.64
N ASN A 135 -21.13 -8.73 2.70
CA ASN A 135 -22.49 -9.24 2.81
C ASN A 135 -23.47 -8.51 1.89
N VAL A 136 -23.14 -7.28 1.45
CA VAL A 136 -23.96 -6.55 0.45
C VAL A 136 -23.78 -7.10 -0.98
N THR A 137 -22.79 -7.94 -1.22
CA THR A 137 -22.44 -8.54 -2.52
C THR A 137 -22.33 -10.07 -2.44
N SER A 138 -23.10 -10.69 -1.56
CA SER A 138 -23.18 -12.15 -1.41
C SER A 138 -21.85 -12.85 -1.14
N GLY A 139 -20.95 -12.19 -0.42
CA GLY A 139 -19.64 -12.72 -0.04
C GLY A 139 -18.48 -12.32 -0.94
N TYR A 140 -18.75 -11.82 -2.15
CA TYR A 140 -17.69 -11.33 -3.05
C TYR A 140 -17.22 -9.95 -2.62
N HIS A 141 -15.91 -9.80 -2.52
CA HIS A 141 -15.28 -8.52 -2.18
C HIS A 141 -13.84 -8.46 -2.70
N TYR A 142 -13.22 -7.31 -2.52
CA TYR A 142 -11.87 -7.04 -3.01
C TYR A 142 -11.04 -6.49 -1.86
N HIS A 143 -9.77 -6.86 -1.83
CA HIS A 143 -8.76 -6.27 -0.97
C HIS A 143 -7.64 -5.67 -1.80
N THR A 144 -7.24 -4.44 -1.47
CA THR A 144 -5.95 -3.92 -1.90
C THR A 144 -4.90 -4.36 -0.87
N ILE A 145 -3.93 -5.13 -1.32
CA ILE A 145 -2.86 -5.67 -0.48
C ILE A 145 -1.55 -5.01 -0.87
N ASP A 146 -0.85 -4.49 0.14
CA ASP A 146 0.51 -3.96 0.01
C ASP A 146 1.52 -4.99 0.50
N ALA A 147 2.67 -5.04 -0.16
CA ALA A 147 3.79 -5.89 0.23
C ALA A 147 5.13 -5.22 -0.09
N GLU A 148 6.22 -5.72 0.50
CA GLU A 148 7.56 -5.21 0.27
C GLU A 148 8.16 -5.66 -1.07
N SER A 149 7.58 -6.70 -1.71
CA SER A 149 8.00 -7.19 -3.02
C SER A 149 6.86 -7.85 -3.80
N GLU A 150 7.03 -7.99 -5.12
CA GLU A 150 6.10 -8.72 -6.00
C GLU A 150 6.04 -10.21 -5.65
N GLU A 151 7.16 -10.80 -5.25
CA GLU A 151 7.23 -12.21 -4.86
C GLU A 151 6.34 -12.52 -3.65
N ILE A 152 6.21 -11.57 -2.71
CA ILE A 152 5.28 -11.69 -1.58
C ILE A 152 3.83 -11.66 -2.09
N LEU A 153 3.50 -10.78 -3.03
CA LEU A 153 2.16 -10.74 -3.63
C LEU A 153 1.84 -12.03 -4.41
N ASP A 154 2.83 -12.60 -5.09
CA ASP A 154 2.68 -13.89 -5.78
C ASP A 154 2.44 -15.02 -4.77
N ALA A 155 3.19 -15.07 -3.68
CA ALA A 155 2.99 -16.06 -2.62
C ALA A 155 1.59 -15.94 -1.97
N ILE A 156 1.13 -14.71 -1.71
CA ILE A 156 -0.23 -14.47 -1.19
C ILE A 156 -1.28 -14.99 -2.18
N GLN A 157 -1.10 -14.73 -3.46
CA GLN A 157 -2.00 -15.20 -4.50
C GLN A 157 -2.10 -16.72 -4.53
N GLU A 158 -0.95 -17.41 -4.46
CA GLU A 158 -0.91 -18.88 -4.44
C GLU A 158 -1.61 -19.44 -3.20
N GLU A 159 -1.36 -18.89 -2.01
CA GLU A 159 -2.00 -19.35 -0.78
C GLU A 159 -3.51 -19.12 -0.78
N LEU A 160 -3.97 -17.93 -1.22
CA LEU A 160 -5.40 -17.65 -1.35
C LEU A 160 -6.07 -18.58 -2.37
N GLN A 161 -5.38 -18.91 -3.45
CA GLN A 161 -5.87 -19.86 -4.45
C GLN A 161 -5.97 -21.28 -3.90
N GLN A 162 -4.95 -21.76 -3.19
CA GLN A 162 -4.92 -23.09 -2.58
C GLN A 162 -6.04 -23.28 -1.54
N LYS A 163 -6.36 -22.23 -0.80
CA LYS A 163 -7.45 -22.20 0.18
C LYS A 163 -8.84 -21.97 -0.44
N GLY A 164 -8.90 -21.72 -1.74
CA GLY A 164 -10.14 -21.49 -2.47
C GLY A 164 -10.80 -20.14 -2.23
N PHE A 165 -10.05 -19.16 -1.73
CA PHE A 165 -10.56 -17.81 -1.48
C PHE A 165 -10.56 -16.92 -2.73
N LEU A 166 -9.69 -17.16 -3.72
CA LEU A 166 -9.67 -16.35 -4.93
C LEU A 166 -10.91 -16.60 -5.79
N ALA A 167 -11.56 -15.51 -6.20
CA ALA A 167 -12.68 -15.50 -7.12
C ALA A 167 -12.26 -14.96 -8.49
N LYS A 168 -12.89 -15.50 -9.55
CA LYS A 168 -12.64 -15.01 -10.92
C LYS A 168 -13.32 -13.65 -11.14
N LEU A 169 -12.63 -12.78 -11.88
CA LEU A 169 -13.23 -11.54 -12.39
C LEU A 169 -14.33 -11.87 -13.39
N GLN A 170 -15.41 -11.10 -13.36
CA GLN A 170 -16.51 -11.20 -14.30
C GLN A 170 -16.42 -10.07 -15.34
N ASP A 171 -16.90 -10.30 -16.55
CA ASP A 171 -16.80 -9.35 -17.67
C ASP A 171 -17.48 -7.98 -17.43
N TYR A 172 -18.38 -7.91 -16.45
CA TYR A 172 -19.11 -6.67 -16.09
C TYR A 172 -18.39 -5.87 -14.99
N GLU A 173 -17.33 -6.37 -14.42
CA GLU A 173 -16.58 -5.67 -13.37
C GLU A 173 -15.70 -4.60 -14.02
N PRO A 174 -15.78 -3.34 -13.57
CA PRO A 174 -14.96 -2.29 -14.14
C PRO A 174 -13.48 -2.57 -13.91
N VAL A 175 -12.72 -2.53 -15.00
CA VAL A 175 -11.27 -2.83 -15.01
C VAL A 175 -10.47 -1.76 -14.27
N ASP A 176 -11.04 -0.56 -14.09
CA ASP A 176 -10.40 0.61 -13.49
C ASP A 176 -10.12 0.50 -11.98
N PHE A 177 -10.62 -0.56 -11.32
CA PHE A 177 -10.25 -0.83 -9.92
C PHE A 177 -8.78 -1.16 -9.75
N TRP A 178 -8.14 -1.61 -10.81
CA TRP A 178 -6.79 -2.17 -10.79
C TRP A 178 -5.71 -1.11 -10.89
N GLY A 179 -6.07 0.18 -10.97
CA GLY A 179 -5.16 1.33 -10.96
C GLY A 179 -3.92 1.09 -11.80
N GLY A 180 -4.04 1.33 -13.12
CA GLY A 180 -2.90 1.62 -13.99
C GLY A 180 -1.82 0.53 -14.03
N GLN A 181 -2.02 -0.46 -14.87
CA GLN A 181 -0.91 -1.07 -15.59
C GLN A 181 -1.00 -0.58 -17.04
N GLU A 182 -0.32 0.49 -17.34
CA GLU A 182 0.35 0.77 -18.62
C GLU A 182 1.85 0.79 -18.37
#